data_29093ccf163cf7233fc6a65545aab438
#
_entry.id   29093ccf163cf7233fc6a65545aab438
#
_cell.length_a   1.000
_cell.length_b   1.000
_cell.length_c   1.000
_cell.angle_alpha   90.00
_cell.angle_beta   90.00
_cell.angle_gamma   90.00
#
_symmetry.space_group_name_H-M   'P 1'
#
loop_
_entity.id
_entity.type
_entity.pdbx_description
1 polymer ?
#
loop_
_entity_poly.entity_id
_entity_poly.type
_entity_poly.pdbx_seq_one_letter_code
_entity_poly.pdbx_strand_id
1 'polypeptide(L)'
;FRDYEVRDNAHCLDAHLATLPPRERVIEWLHKAAFRKGGLGNSLYIPCHIVGKISVDDMEAYTSKYFTSGRAAVVALGVEHDALVKYASTLQIPKGTGGAPPPSPFKGGEIRIDERGNRALVGIAIPGPSSADPKTNIAACIVKNVLFGSSRVFRGVSRSSLLGKATAGIGAPFQLFPFSEYYSDQGIIGVVVSAPAEVVGLIAEAAVAAIAADTIDEKNFAKMKNEKMLDLASSFESSNFAFDFIRKTVFGNLGGKLEDILEVAEAVSVDDANKILKKAKEGAVSMVAVGDLRNVPYLDELSGLLTKREKEEVPEISADDVE
;
A
#
# COMPACT_ATOMS: atom_id res chain seq x y z
N PHE A 1 31.85 2.59 9.05
CA PHE A 1 31.87 2.17 7.64
C PHE A 1 33.29 2.17 7.11
N ARG A 2 33.60 1.28 6.16
CA ARG A 2 34.93 1.21 5.51
C ARG A 2 34.75 1.28 3.99
N ASP A 3 35.65 2.00 3.31
CA ASP A 3 35.56 2.24 1.85
C ASP A 3 35.42 0.94 1.02
N TYR A 4 36.19 -0.09 1.40
CA TYR A 4 36.13 -1.37 0.70
C TYR A 4 34.78 -2.07 0.89
N GLU A 5 34.17 -1.99 2.10
CA GLU A 5 32.84 -2.57 2.35
C GLU A 5 31.75 -1.89 1.53
N VAL A 6 31.79 -0.55 1.43
CA VAL A 6 30.84 0.22 0.63
C VAL A 6 30.95 -0.15 -0.85
N ARG A 7 32.18 -0.26 -1.37
CA ARG A 7 32.44 -0.61 -2.77
C ARG A 7 32.05 -2.04 -3.09
N ASP A 8 32.40 -2.99 -2.24
CA ASP A 8 32.11 -4.41 -2.46
C ASP A 8 30.60 -4.68 -2.39
N ASN A 9 29.84 -3.97 -1.53
CA ASN A 9 28.40 -4.09 -1.44
C ASN A 9 27.64 -3.39 -2.58
N ALA A 10 28.26 -2.54 -3.40
CA ALA A 10 27.60 -1.91 -4.53
C ALA A 10 27.05 -2.93 -5.53
N HIS A 11 27.80 -3.98 -5.84
CA HIS A 11 27.34 -5.06 -6.74
C HIS A 11 26.16 -5.85 -6.15
N CYS A 12 26.17 -6.11 -4.84
CA CYS A 12 25.06 -6.76 -4.16
C CYS A 12 23.80 -5.90 -4.23
N LEU A 13 23.95 -4.59 -4.10
CA LEU A 13 22.85 -3.64 -4.20
C LEU A 13 22.25 -3.57 -5.61
N ASP A 14 23.08 -3.54 -6.65
CA ASP A 14 22.62 -3.62 -8.05
C ASP A 14 21.85 -4.92 -8.32
N ALA A 15 22.38 -6.06 -7.85
CA ALA A 15 21.70 -7.33 -7.99
C ALA A 15 20.34 -7.35 -7.24
N HIS A 16 20.29 -6.76 -6.04
CA HIS A 16 19.05 -6.63 -5.29
C HIS A 16 18.02 -5.78 -6.02
N LEU A 17 18.42 -4.61 -6.54
CA LEU A 17 17.56 -3.73 -7.32
C LEU A 17 17.00 -4.40 -8.58
N ALA A 18 17.83 -5.22 -9.25
CA ALA A 18 17.43 -5.98 -10.44
C ALA A 18 16.41 -7.09 -10.11
N THR A 19 16.42 -7.63 -8.89
CA THR A 19 15.55 -8.73 -8.46
C THR A 19 14.29 -8.26 -7.71
N LEU A 20 14.06 -6.97 -7.57
CA LEU A 20 12.87 -6.43 -6.93
C LEU A 20 11.60 -6.96 -7.60
N PRO A 21 10.63 -7.48 -6.82
CA PRO A 21 9.37 -7.95 -7.37
C PRO A 21 8.66 -6.83 -8.14
N PRO A 22 8.13 -7.08 -9.34
CA PRO A 22 7.48 -6.06 -10.16
C PRO A 22 6.33 -5.33 -9.42
N ARG A 23 5.60 -6.04 -8.55
CA ARG A 23 4.56 -5.44 -7.71
C ARG A 23 5.12 -4.37 -6.76
N GLU A 24 6.24 -4.63 -6.11
CA GLU A 24 6.85 -3.68 -5.17
C GLU A 24 7.34 -2.43 -5.91
N ARG A 25 7.92 -2.60 -7.09
CA ARG A 25 8.29 -1.47 -7.97
C ARG A 25 7.08 -0.62 -8.35
N VAL A 26 5.94 -1.23 -8.67
CA VAL A 26 4.70 -0.50 -8.98
C VAL A 26 4.19 0.28 -7.77
N ILE A 27 4.19 -0.31 -6.57
CA ILE A 27 3.80 0.37 -5.33
C ILE A 27 4.73 1.55 -5.03
N GLU A 28 6.02 1.39 -5.21
CA GLU A 28 7.03 2.44 -5.06
C GLU A 28 6.75 3.62 -6.03
N TRP A 29 6.51 3.33 -7.30
CA TRP A 29 6.18 4.36 -8.28
C TRP A 29 4.81 4.99 -8.04
N LEU A 30 3.85 4.25 -7.46
CA LEU A 30 2.57 4.82 -7.01
C LEU A 30 2.78 5.89 -5.93
N HIS A 31 3.68 5.66 -4.96
CA HIS A 31 4.04 6.68 -3.98
C HIS A 31 4.65 7.90 -4.65
N LYS A 32 5.55 7.69 -5.61
CA LYS A 32 6.15 8.78 -6.39
C LYS A 32 5.12 9.56 -7.20
N ALA A 33 4.15 8.89 -7.82
CA ALA A 33 3.05 9.53 -8.55
C ALA A 33 2.10 10.28 -7.62
N ALA A 34 1.73 9.67 -6.49
CA ALA A 34 0.77 10.18 -5.52
C ALA A 34 1.28 11.40 -4.76
N PHE A 35 2.50 11.32 -4.24
CA PHE A 35 3.06 12.35 -3.34
C PHE A 35 4.08 13.27 -4.04
N ARG A 36 4.48 12.93 -5.27
CA ARG A 36 5.44 13.69 -6.08
C ARG A 36 6.81 13.79 -5.39
N LYS A 37 7.43 14.99 -5.39
CA LYS A 37 8.75 15.22 -4.79
C LYS A 37 8.63 15.54 -3.31
N GLY A 38 9.46 14.86 -2.50
CA GLY A 38 9.59 15.08 -1.07
C GLY A 38 8.73 14.14 -0.22
N GLY A 39 9.11 13.95 1.04
CA GLY A 39 8.39 13.09 1.98
C GLY A 39 8.14 11.68 1.46
N LEU A 40 6.88 11.25 1.45
CA LEU A 40 6.44 9.92 1.00
C LEU A 40 6.62 9.66 -0.51
N GLY A 41 6.88 10.68 -1.31
CA GLY A 41 7.17 10.54 -2.74
C GLY A 41 8.63 10.26 -3.06
N ASN A 42 9.51 10.28 -2.06
CA ASN A 42 10.90 9.88 -2.24
C ASN A 42 11.00 8.37 -2.31
N SER A 43 11.87 7.88 -3.21
CA SER A 43 12.11 6.45 -3.35
C SER A 43 12.78 5.87 -2.10
N LEU A 44 12.35 4.65 -1.73
CA LEU A 44 13.02 3.83 -0.72
C LEU A 44 14.27 3.15 -1.29
N TYR A 45 14.39 3.09 -2.62
CA TYR A 45 15.49 2.47 -3.32
C TYR A 45 16.42 3.50 -3.92
N ILE A 46 17.69 3.21 -3.83
CA ILE A 46 18.72 4.04 -4.49
C ILE A 46 18.57 3.95 -6.02
N PRO A 47 18.63 5.08 -6.76
CA PRO A 47 18.68 5.02 -8.22
C PRO A 47 19.93 4.29 -8.72
N CYS A 48 19.80 3.41 -9.70
CA CYS A 48 20.94 2.62 -10.22
C CYS A 48 22.14 3.47 -10.62
N HIS A 49 21.93 4.71 -11.14
CA HIS A 49 23.01 5.60 -11.53
C HIS A 49 23.77 6.22 -10.34
N ILE A 50 23.28 6.06 -9.12
CA ILE A 50 23.93 6.53 -7.87
C ILE A 50 24.69 5.40 -7.18
N VAL A 51 24.34 4.12 -7.48
CA VAL A 51 25.04 2.96 -6.89
C VAL A 51 26.55 3.08 -7.15
N GLY A 52 27.35 2.85 -6.11
CA GLY A 52 28.82 2.98 -6.17
C GLY A 52 29.36 4.41 -6.14
N LYS A 53 28.49 5.44 -6.06
CA LYS A 53 28.92 6.86 -5.94
C LYS A 53 28.78 7.42 -4.54
N ILE A 54 28.16 6.68 -3.62
CA ILE A 54 28.01 7.07 -2.22
C ILE A 54 29.32 6.82 -1.50
N SER A 55 29.86 7.84 -0.85
CA SER A 55 31.05 7.75 -0.02
C SER A 55 30.77 7.31 1.41
N VAL A 56 31.81 6.93 2.13
CA VAL A 56 31.72 6.66 3.59
C VAL A 56 31.29 7.93 4.33
N ASP A 57 31.80 9.09 3.97
CA ASP A 57 31.43 10.37 4.60
C ASP A 57 29.93 10.68 4.44
N ASP A 58 29.34 10.39 3.26
CA ASP A 58 27.90 10.54 3.04
C ASP A 58 27.09 9.62 3.96
N MET A 59 27.53 8.37 4.14
CA MET A 59 26.88 7.40 5.02
C MET A 59 26.99 7.80 6.49
N GLU A 60 28.15 8.29 6.92
CA GLU A 60 28.36 8.77 8.29
C GLU A 60 27.53 10.05 8.58
N ALA A 61 27.49 10.98 7.64
CA ALA A 61 26.64 12.16 7.74
C ALA A 61 25.15 11.79 7.82
N TYR A 62 24.70 10.83 7.02
CA TYR A 62 23.33 10.35 7.05
C TYR A 62 22.99 9.65 8.37
N THR A 63 23.84 8.74 8.84
CA THR A 63 23.59 8.01 10.08
C THR A 63 23.62 8.92 11.29
N SER A 64 24.56 9.86 11.37
CA SER A 64 24.65 10.85 12.44
C SER A 64 23.38 11.71 12.52
N LYS A 65 22.78 12.02 11.39
CA LYS A 65 21.57 12.85 11.31
C LYS A 65 20.29 12.09 11.65
N TYR A 66 20.16 10.85 11.19
CA TYR A 66 18.88 10.13 11.19
C TYR A 66 18.82 8.97 12.18
N PHE A 67 19.95 8.35 12.55
CA PHE A 67 20.01 7.24 13.50
C PHE A 67 20.21 7.74 14.92
N THR A 68 19.21 8.42 15.45
CA THR A 68 19.24 9.04 16.77
C THR A 68 18.31 8.32 17.75
N SER A 69 18.57 8.47 19.06
CA SER A 69 17.80 7.81 20.12
C SER A 69 16.30 8.13 20.10
N GLY A 70 15.91 9.33 19.66
CA GLY A 70 14.49 9.69 19.50
C GLY A 70 13.79 9.03 18.30
N ARG A 71 14.54 8.31 17.45
CA ARG A 71 14.03 7.57 16.28
C ARG A 71 14.30 6.07 16.36
N ALA A 72 14.88 5.60 17.45
CA ALA A 72 15.21 4.20 17.64
C ALA A 72 14.25 3.54 18.63
N ALA A 73 13.86 2.32 18.36
CA ALA A 73 13.10 1.49 19.28
C ALA A 73 13.65 0.05 19.25
N VAL A 74 13.66 -0.60 20.40
CA VAL A 74 14.03 -2.01 20.52
C VAL A 74 12.75 -2.79 20.83
N VAL A 75 12.43 -3.75 19.99
CA VAL A 75 11.26 -4.61 20.14
C VAL A 75 11.71 -6.06 20.24
N ALA A 76 11.18 -6.80 21.20
CA ALA A 76 11.47 -8.22 21.38
C ALA A 76 10.21 -9.01 21.74
N LEU A 77 10.18 -10.27 21.40
CA LEU A 77 9.15 -11.23 21.78
C LEU A 77 9.78 -12.36 22.60
N GLY A 78 9.08 -12.81 23.65
CA GLY A 78 9.55 -13.90 24.49
C GLY A 78 10.74 -13.55 25.42
N VAL A 79 10.95 -12.26 25.68
CA VAL A 79 12.03 -11.75 26.55
C VAL A 79 11.43 -10.94 27.69
N GLU A 80 11.96 -11.11 28.89
CA GLU A 80 11.60 -10.29 30.03
C GLU A 80 11.95 -8.80 29.78
N HIS A 81 11.03 -7.90 30.11
CA HIS A 81 11.18 -6.47 29.85
C HIS A 81 12.45 -5.88 30.47
N ASP A 82 12.75 -6.24 31.71
CA ASP A 82 13.94 -5.73 32.42
C ASP A 82 15.26 -6.16 31.76
N ALA A 83 15.28 -7.37 31.20
CA ALA A 83 16.43 -7.85 30.42
C ALA A 83 16.59 -7.06 29.12
N LEU A 84 15.46 -6.75 28.45
CA LEU A 84 15.46 -5.93 27.24
C LEU A 84 15.93 -4.50 27.51
N VAL A 85 15.49 -3.89 28.62
CA VAL A 85 15.92 -2.54 29.06
C VAL A 85 17.41 -2.53 29.34
N LYS A 86 17.93 -3.54 30.05
CA LYS A 86 19.38 -3.69 30.28
C LYS A 86 20.16 -3.75 28.99
N TYR A 87 19.71 -4.59 28.05
CA TYR A 87 20.33 -4.67 26.73
C TYR A 87 20.28 -3.34 25.98
N ALA A 88 19.11 -2.70 25.91
CA ALA A 88 18.94 -1.42 25.24
C ALA A 88 19.84 -0.33 25.82
N SER A 89 20.10 -0.33 27.14
CA SER A 89 20.98 0.62 27.79
C SER A 89 22.47 0.45 27.42
N THR A 90 22.86 -0.70 26.87
CA THR A 90 24.23 -0.93 26.37
C THR A 90 24.46 -0.38 24.96
N LEU A 91 23.37 -0.08 24.22
CA LEU A 91 23.47 0.42 22.86
C LEU A 91 23.95 1.88 22.84
N GLN A 92 25.01 2.11 22.10
CA GLN A 92 25.57 3.46 21.91
C GLN A 92 24.86 4.15 20.72
N ILE A 93 23.69 4.74 20.96
CA ILE A 93 22.93 5.46 19.94
C ILE A 93 23.12 6.97 20.19
N PRO A 94 23.47 7.76 19.16
CA PRO A 94 23.60 9.20 19.28
C PRO A 94 22.33 9.84 19.84
N LYS A 95 22.47 10.77 20.77
CA LYS A 95 21.33 11.50 21.31
C LYS A 95 20.78 12.47 20.28
N GLY A 96 19.47 12.45 20.08
CA GLY A 96 18.79 13.35 19.16
C GLY A 96 17.29 13.06 19.11
N THR A 97 16.48 14.09 18.92
CA THR A 97 15.02 13.96 18.83
C THR A 97 14.52 13.60 17.43
N GLY A 98 15.38 13.78 16.42
CA GLY A 98 14.95 13.70 15.01
C GLY A 98 13.86 14.74 14.69
N GLY A 99 13.98 15.49 13.61
CA GLY A 99 12.95 16.44 13.19
C GLY A 99 11.65 15.72 12.77
N ALA A 100 10.50 16.40 12.88
CA ALA A 100 9.27 15.93 12.29
C ALA A 100 9.43 15.83 10.75
N PRO A 101 8.92 14.76 10.12
CA PRO A 101 8.95 14.67 8.67
C PRO A 101 8.10 15.78 8.05
N PRO A 102 8.50 16.30 6.87
CA PRO A 102 7.68 17.28 6.16
C PRO A 102 6.35 16.66 5.74
N PRO A 103 5.23 17.41 5.74
CA PRO A 103 3.95 16.89 5.32
C PRO A 103 3.98 16.49 3.84
N SER A 104 3.33 15.37 3.53
CA SER A 104 3.30 14.76 2.20
C SER A 104 1.86 14.68 1.69
N PRO A 105 1.28 15.80 1.16
CA PRO A 105 -0.08 15.77 0.66
C PRO A 105 -0.20 14.90 -0.58
N PHE A 106 -1.27 14.12 -0.64
CA PHE A 106 -1.63 13.33 -1.82
C PHE A 106 -2.07 14.27 -2.96
N LYS A 107 -1.40 14.21 -4.09
CA LYS A 107 -1.66 15.10 -5.25
C LYS A 107 -2.19 14.37 -6.47
N GLY A 108 -2.01 13.06 -6.51
CA GLY A 108 -2.30 12.27 -7.69
C GLY A 108 -1.28 12.48 -8.82
N GLY A 109 -1.30 11.58 -9.77
CA GLY A 109 -0.44 11.63 -10.93
C GLY A 109 -0.34 10.28 -11.63
N GLU A 110 0.31 10.29 -12.79
CA GLU A 110 0.50 9.12 -13.64
C GLU A 110 1.97 8.88 -13.93
N ILE A 111 2.39 7.60 -13.92
CA ILE A 111 3.69 7.13 -14.40
C ILE A 111 3.45 5.95 -15.34
N ARG A 112 3.98 6.05 -16.54
CA ARG A 112 3.91 4.99 -17.56
C ARG A 112 5.30 4.55 -17.96
N ILE A 113 5.53 3.23 -17.96
CA ILE A 113 6.83 2.63 -18.32
C ILE A 113 6.54 1.51 -19.30
N ASP A 114 6.86 1.75 -20.56
CA ASP A 114 6.71 0.74 -21.61
C ASP A 114 7.87 -0.27 -21.51
N GLU A 115 7.51 -1.53 -21.27
CA GLU A 115 8.44 -2.66 -21.22
C GLU A 115 7.97 -3.74 -22.19
N ARG A 116 8.91 -4.39 -22.86
CA ARG A 116 8.60 -5.47 -23.79
C ARG A 116 8.01 -6.68 -23.07
N GLY A 117 6.90 -7.19 -23.59
CA GLY A 117 6.21 -8.36 -23.03
C GLY A 117 4.78 -8.46 -23.56
N ASN A 118 4.04 -9.44 -23.05
CA ASN A 118 2.61 -9.64 -23.34
C ASN A 118 1.72 -9.39 -22.12
N ARG A 119 2.30 -8.88 -21.06
CA ARG A 119 1.59 -8.55 -19.81
C ARG A 119 1.88 -7.11 -19.42
N ALA A 120 0.93 -6.54 -18.68
CA ALA A 120 1.13 -5.27 -18.02
C ALA A 120 0.75 -5.37 -16.54
N LEU A 121 1.34 -4.49 -15.74
CA LEU A 121 0.97 -4.23 -14.36
C LEU A 121 0.40 -2.82 -14.31
N VAL A 122 -0.80 -2.69 -13.78
CA VAL A 122 -1.43 -1.40 -13.55
C VAL A 122 -1.73 -1.26 -12.06
N GLY A 123 -1.14 -0.26 -11.44
CA GLY A 123 -1.43 0.14 -10.07
C GLY A 123 -2.36 1.34 -10.06
N ILE A 124 -3.43 1.27 -9.29
CA ILE A 124 -4.39 2.37 -9.08
C ILE A 124 -4.47 2.64 -7.60
N ALA A 125 -4.39 3.90 -7.21
CA ALA A 125 -4.39 4.29 -5.82
C ALA A 125 -5.15 5.59 -5.57
N ILE A 126 -5.78 5.64 -4.40
CA ILE A 126 -6.56 6.75 -3.85
C ILE A 126 -5.99 7.17 -2.50
N PRO A 127 -6.24 8.39 -2.03
CA PRO A 127 -5.79 8.81 -0.71
C PRO A 127 -6.43 7.97 0.39
N GLY A 128 -5.61 7.53 1.33
CA GLY A 128 -6.00 6.85 2.55
C GLY A 128 -5.90 7.74 3.79
N PRO A 129 -6.42 7.30 4.94
CA PRO A 129 -6.29 8.03 6.20
C PRO A 129 -4.85 8.01 6.73
N SER A 130 -4.56 8.88 7.70
CA SER A 130 -3.31 8.84 8.47
C SER A 130 -3.34 7.67 9.46
N SER A 131 -2.17 7.26 9.96
CA SER A 131 -2.04 6.21 10.98
C SER A 131 -2.48 6.66 12.38
N ALA A 132 -2.83 7.92 12.58
CA ALA A 132 -3.13 8.49 13.89
C ALA A 132 -4.41 7.92 14.54
N ASP A 133 -5.40 7.51 13.75
CA ASP A 133 -6.68 6.97 14.23
C ASP A 133 -6.84 5.49 13.84
N PRO A 134 -6.69 4.56 14.81
CA PRO A 134 -6.85 3.12 14.58
C PRO A 134 -8.21 2.73 13.99
N LYS A 135 -9.30 3.36 14.43
CA LYS A 135 -10.65 3.07 13.95
C LYS A 135 -10.78 3.39 12.45
N THR A 136 -10.32 4.54 12.05
CA THR A 136 -10.33 4.97 10.64
C THR A 136 -9.44 4.07 9.78
N ASN A 137 -8.30 3.61 10.29
CA ASN A 137 -7.42 2.68 9.57
C ASN A 137 -8.06 1.32 9.35
N ILE A 138 -8.74 0.77 10.35
CA ILE A 138 -9.47 -0.49 10.23
C ILE A 138 -10.64 -0.33 9.25
N ALA A 139 -11.40 0.76 9.35
CA ALA A 139 -12.46 1.08 8.41
C ALA A 139 -11.93 1.17 6.96
N ALA A 140 -10.78 1.81 6.75
CA ALA A 140 -10.14 1.89 5.43
C ALA A 140 -9.65 0.54 4.91
N CYS A 141 -9.16 -0.36 5.78
CA CYS A 141 -8.87 -1.74 5.41
C CYS A 141 -10.12 -2.50 4.96
N ILE A 142 -11.26 -2.30 5.64
CA ILE A 142 -12.54 -2.92 5.26
C ILE A 142 -13.00 -2.36 3.91
N VAL A 143 -12.93 -1.04 3.71
CA VAL A 143 -13.25 -0.38 2.42
C VAL A 143 -12.40 -0.98 1.30
N LYS A 144 -11.10 -1.08 1.47
CA LYS A 144 -10.19 -1.73 0.51
C LYS A 144 -10.65 -3.14 0.16
N ASN A 145 -11.04 -3.95 1.16
CA ASN A 145 -11.50 -5.31 0.93
C ASN A 145 -12.84 -5.34 0.20
N VAL A 146 -13.75 -4.41 0.48
CA VAL A 146 -15.03 -4.26 -0.24
C VAL A 146 -14.77 -3.90 -1.70
N LEU A 147 -13.88 -2.94 -1.97
CA LEU A 147 -13.58 -2.46 -3.33
C LEU A 147 -12.83 -3.53 -4.14
N PHE A 148 -11.71 -4.00 -3.63
CA PHE A 148 -10.72 -4.75 -4.39
C PHE A 148 -10.58 -6.22 -3.96
N GLY A 149 -11.13 -6.59 -2.81
CA GLY A 149 -11.01 -7.93 -2.24
C GLY A 149 -9.89 -8.05 -1.21
N SER A 150 -9.83 -9.24 -0.60
CA SER A 150 -8.81 -9.59 0.39
C SER A 150 -7.62 -10.28 -0.27
N SER A 151 -6.43 -10.06 0.27
CA SER A 151 -5.19 -10.71 -0.17
C SER A 151 -5.10 -12.20 0.21
N ARG A 152 -6.03 -12.72 1.02
CA ARG A 152 -6.06 -14.14 1.45
C ARG A 152 -6.54 -15.11 0.38
N VAL A 153 -7.14 -14.63 -0.69
CA VAL A 153 -7.60 -15.51 -1.78
C VAL A 153 -6.40 -15.85 -2.65
N PHE A 154 -5.79 -17.01 -2.41
CA PHE A 154 -4.60 -17.47 -3.15
C PHE A 154 -4.92 -17.96 -4.58
N ARG A 155 -6.19 -18.29 -4.88
CA ARG A 155 -6.60 -18.74 -6.20
C ARG A 155 -7.87 -18.00 -6.62
N GLY A 156 -7.74 -17.16 -7.63
CA GLY A 156 -8.83 -16.37 -8.18
C GLY A 156 -9.03 -15.03 -7.47
N VAL A 157 -10.07 -14.33 -7.90
CA VAL A 157 -10.46 -13.02 -7.35
C VAL A 157 -11.55 -13.24 -6.31
N SER A 158 -11.54 -12.47 -5.24
CA SER A 158 -12.64 -12.47 -4.27
C SER A 158 -13.92 -12.01 -4.96
N ARG A 159 -14.77 -12.95 -5.37
CA ARG A 159 -16.07 -12.69 -6.02
C ARG A 159 -17.04 -11.86 -5.18
N SER A 160 -16.71 -11.59 -3.94
CA SER A 160 -17.51 -10.74 -3.04
C SER A 160 -17.12 -9.27 -3.08
N SER A 161 -15.95 -8.92 -3.62
CA SER A 161 -15.56 -7.52 -3.83
C SER A 161 -16.24 -6.92 -5.06
N LEU A 162 -16.35 -5.59 -5.11
CA LEU A 162 -16.90 -4.90 -6.27
C LEU A 162 -16.09 -5.18 -7.52
N LEU A 163 -14.77 -5.06 -7.45
CA LEU A 163 -13.87 -5.39 -8.56
C LEU A 163 -13.97 -6.86 -8.96
N GLY A 164 -14.07 -7.78 -8.00
CA GLY A 164 -14.21 -9.21 -8.29
C GLY A 164 -15.51 -9.58 -8.97
N LYS A 165 -16.61 -8.85 -8.67
CA LYS A 165 -17.89 -9.02 -9.40
C LYS A 165 -17.77 -8.47 -10.81
N ALA A 166 -17.21 -7.28 -10.99
CA ALA A 166 -17.05 -6.63 -12.29
C ALA A 166 -16.15 -7.43 -13.25
N THR A 167 -15.16 -8.15 -12.72
CA THR A 167 -14.21 -8.94 -13.53
C THR A 167 -14.57 -10.41 -13.66
N ALA A 168 -15.73 -10.85 -13.17
CA ALA A 168 -16.13 -12.26 -13.16
C ALA A 168 -16.25 -12.91 -14.55
N GLY A 169 -16.54 -12.11 -15.59
CA GLY A 169 -16.66 -12.55 -16.99
C GLY A 169 -15.33 -12.67 -17.73
N ILE A 170 -14.23 -12.18 -17.18
CA ILE A 170 -12.93 -12.19 -17.86
C ILE A 170 -12.35 -13.61 -17.84
N GLY A 171 -12.20 -14.22 -19.01
CA GLY A 171 -11.65 -15.58 -19.19
C GLY A 171 -10.13 -15.65 -19.12
N ALA A 172 -9.41 -14.53 -19.25
CA ALA A 172 -7.96 -14.48 -19.21
C ALA A 172 -7.39 -14.55 -17.78
N PRO A 173 -6.21 -15.15 -17.55
CA PRO A 173 -5.61 -15.23 -16.22
C PRO A 173 -5.06 -13.89 -15.78
N PHE A 174 -5.57 -13.34 -14.67
CA PHE A 174 -5.09 -12.12 -14.05
C PHE A 174 -4.93 -12.29 -12.53
N GLN A 175 -4.20 -11.34 -11.92
CA GLN A 175 -3.98 -11.29 -10.48
C GLN A 175 -4.26 -9.89 -9.95
N LEU A 176 -4.90 -9.81 -8.80
CA LEU A 176 -5.16 -8.58 -8.07
C LEU A 176 -4.38 -8.60 -6.75
N PHE A 177 -3.69 -7.50 -6.48
CA PHE A 177 -2.94 -7.29 -5.24
C PHE A 177 -3.44 -6.01 -4.55
N PRO A 178 -4.53 -6.09 -3.76
CA PRO A 178 -4.98 -4.97 -2.95
C PRO A 178 -3.95 -4.62 -1.90
N PHE A 179 -3.71 -3.34 -1.70
CA PHE A 179 -2.78 -2.85 -0.67
C PHE A 179 -3.34 -1.62 0.03
N SER A 180 -2.86 -1.37 1.23
CA SER A 180 -3.14 -0.17 2.01
C SER A 180 -1.96 0.13 2.91
N GLU A 181 -1.39 1.31 2.76
CA GLU A 181 -0.27 1.79 3.57
C GLU A 181 -0.69 3.07 4.29
N TYR A 182 -0.38 3.15 5.57
CA TYR A 182 -0.75 4.28 6.43
C TYR A 182 0.50 4.89 7.04
N TYR A 183 0.60 6.20 6.92
CA TYR A 183 1.70 6.99 7.44
C TYR A 183 1.21 8.01 8.45
N SER A 184 2.12 8.73 9.11
CA SER A 184 1.78 9.67 10.19
C SER A 184 0.82 10.78 9.77
N ASP A 185 0.93 11.26 8.55
CA ASP A 185 0.15 12.37 8.00
C ASP A 185 -0.94 11.93 7.03
N GLN A 186 -0.67 10.94 6.18
CA GLN A 186 -1.61 10.45 5.17
C GLN A 186 -1.30 9.02 4.77
N GLY A 187 -2.29 8.29 4.23
CA GLY A 187 -2.12 6.95 3.69
C GLY A 187 -2.43 6.87 2.20
N ILE A 188 -2.26 5.67 1.67
CA ILE A 188 -2.58 5.30 0.30
C ILE A 188 -3.31 3.95 0.30
N ILE A 189 -4.40 3.85 -0.44
CA ILE A 189 -5.19 2.63 -0.63
C ILE A 189 -5.25 2.35 -2.12
N GLY A 190 -5.04 1.11 -2.52
CA GLY A 190 -5.08 0.79 -3.94
C GLY A 190 -5.05 -0.69 -4.26
N VAL A 191 -4.92 -0.95 -5.54
CA VAL A 191 -4.77 -2.29 -6.10
C VAL A 191 -3.72 -2.27 -7.20
N VAL A 192 -2.88 -3.31 -7.24
CA VAL A 192 -2.02 -3.60 -8.39
C VAL A 192 -2.64 -4.76 -9.14
N VAL A 193 -2.92 -4.55 -10.41
CA VAL A 193 -3.45 -5.52 -11.37
C VAL A 193 -2.30 -6.07 -12.20
N SER A 194 -2.19 -7.38 -12.35
CA SER A 194 -1.27 -8.02 -13.29
C SER A 194 -2.07 -8.88 -14.26
N ALA A 195 -2.09 -8.51 -15.53
CA ALA A 195 -2.89 -9.18 -16.54
C ALA A 195 -2.23 -9.17 -17.93
N PRO A 196 -2.68 -10.00 -18.89
CA PRO A 196 -2.33 -9.84 -20.29
C PRO A 196 -2.71 -8.44 -20.81
N ALA A 197 -1.94 -7.92 -21.76
CA ALA A 197 -2.13 -6.58 -22.31
C ALA A 197 -3.52 -6.34 -22.90
N GLU A 198 -4.17 -7.40 -23.39
CA GLU A 198 -5.51 -7.34 -24.02
C GLU A 198 -6.61 -7.00 -23.00
N VAL A 199 -6.47 -7.44 -21.75
CA VAL A 199 -7.55 -7.33 -20.74
C VAL A 199 -7.20 -6.39 -19.57
N VAL A 200 -5.95 -5.96 -19.44
CA VAL A 200 -5.53 -5.14 -18.30
C VAL A 200 -6.24 -3.80 -18.23
N GLY A 201 -6.54 -3.18 -19.39
CA GLY A 201 -7.27 -1.93 -19.48
C GLY A 201 -8.69 -2.05 -18.92
N LEU A 202 -9.43 -3.08 -19.33
CA LEU A 202 -10.78 -3.37 -18.83
C LEU A 202 -10.79 -3.57 -17.30
N ILE A 203 -9.77 -4.26 -16.75
CA ILE A 203 -9.67 -4.46 -15.30
C ILE A 203 -9.33 -3.15 -14.59
N ALA A 204 -8.52 -2.29 -15.20
CA ALA A 204 -8.20 -0.96 -14.65
C ALA A 204 -9.44 -0.06 -14.61
N GLU A 205 -10.25 -0.05 -15.66
CA GLU A 205 -11.54 0.64 -15.71
C GLU A 205 -12.51 0.11 -14.65
N ALA A 206 -12.61 -1.22 -14.51
CA ALA A 206 -13.43 -1.85 -13.48
C ALA A 206 -12.95 -1.48 -12.06
N ALA A 207 -11.64 -1.34 -11.84
CA ALA A 207 -11.10 -0.92 -10.55
C ALA A 207 -11.47 0.53 -10.21
N VAL A 208 -11.40 1.44 -11.18
CA VAL A 208 -11.84 2.84 -11.00
C VAL A 208 -13.35 2.92 -10.83
N ALA A 209 -14.10 2.11 -11.59
CA ALA A 209 -15.55 1.99 -11.44
C ALA A 209 -15.97 1.49 -10.04
N ALA A 210 -15.21 0.58 -9.45
CA ALA A 210 -15.43 0.14 -8.07
C ALA A 210 -15.21 1.27 -7.05
N ILE A 211 -14.21 2.15 -7.27
CA ILE A 211 -13.99 3.34 -6.44
C ILE A 211 -15.15 4.33 -6.58
N ALA A 212 -15.74 4.44 -7.77
CA ALA A 212 -16.86 5.33 -8.05
C ALA A 212 -18.20 4.87 -7.43
N ALA A 213 -18.27 3.68 -6.81
CA ALA A 213 -19.49 3.19 -6.16
C ALA A 213 -20.05 4.19 -5.14
N ASP A 214 -21.37 4.41 -5.10
CA ASP A 214 -21.99 5.45 -4.27
C ASP A 214 -22.03 5.11 -2.81
N THR A 215 -22.34 3.86 -2.49
CA THR A 215 -22.45 3.37 -1.13
C THR A 215 -21.95 1.93 -1.03
N ILE A 216 -21.52 1.57 0.15
CA ILE A 216 -21.16 0.20 0.48
C ILE A 216 -22.41 -0.49 1.03
N ASP A 217 -22.77 -1.61 0.42
CA ASP A 217 -23.86 -2.47 0.88
C ASP A 217 -23.53 -3.05 2.27
N GLU A 218 -24.50 -2.97 3.18
CA GLU A 218 -24.35 -3.40 4.58
C GLU A 218 -23.98 -4.88 4.69
N LYS A 219 -24.53 -5.73 3.81
CA LYS A 219 -24.22 -7.17 3.78
C LYS A 219 -22.78 -7.45 3.37
N ASN A 220 -22.28 -6.76 2.35
CA ASN A 220 -20.89 -6.86 1.93
C ASN A 220 -19.95 -6.30 2.98
N PHE A 221 -20.32 -5.17 3.61
CA PHE A 221 -19.56 -4.59 4.71
C PHE A 221 -19.41 -5.57 5.87
N ALA A 222 -20.51 -6.14 6.36
CA ALA A 222 -20.49 -7.10 7.46
C ALA A 222 -19.60 -8.31 7.16
N LYS A 223 -19.67 -8.84 5.92
CA LYS A 223 -18.81 -9.93 5.49
C LYS A 223 -17.33 -9.56 5.52
N MET A 224 -16.96 -8.40 4.95
CA MET A 224 -15.56 -7.96 4.90
C MET A 224 -15.04 -7.56 6.28
N LYS A 225 -15.89 -7.05 7.15
CA LYS A 225 -15.58 -6.79 8.55
C LYS A 225 -15.23 -8.08 9.29
N ASN A 226 -16.07 -9.12 9.20
CA ASN A 226 -15.80 -10.42 9.80
C ASN A 226 -14.50 -11.06 9.25
N GLU A 227 -14.27 -10.96 7.94
CA GLU A 227 -13.03 -11.41 7.31
C GLU A 227 -11.82 -10.65 7.87
N LYS A 228 -11.93 -9.33 8.05
CA LYS A 228 -10.85 -8.53 8.64
C LYS A 228 -10.58 -8.89 10.10
N MET A 229 -11.63 -9.14 10.90
CA MET A 229 -11.49 -9.60 12.28
C MET A 229 -10.80 -10.96 12.37
N LEU A 230 -11.17 -11.91 11.50
CA LEU A 230 -10.50 -13.20 11.37
C LEU A 230 -9.04 -13.03 10.97
N ASP A 231 -8.75 -12.10 10.04
CA ASP A 231 -7.39 -11.77 9.63
C ASP A 231 -6.54 -11.26 10.79
N LEU A 232 -7.09 -10.36 11.58
CA LEU A 232 -6.41 -9.85 12.77
C LEU A 232 -6.14 -10.98 13.77
N ALA A 233 -7.16 -11.73 14.16
CA ALA A 233 -7.03 -12.81 15.14
C ALA A 233 -5.99 -13.86 14.71
N SER A 234 -6.07 -14.37 13.48
CA SER A 234 -5.14 -15.39 12.98
C SER A 234 -3.72 -14.87 12.71
N SER A 235 -3.57 -13.58 12.45
CA SER A 235 -2.26 -12.98 12.25
C SER A 235 -1.42 -12.95 13.53
N PHE A 236 -2.06 -12.82 14.68
CA PHE A 236 -1.38 -12.86 15.99
C PHE A 236 -0.80 -14.23 16.35
N GLU A 237 -1.24 -15.30 15.70
CA GLU A 237 -0.62 -16.62 15.84
C GLU A 237 0.79 -16.68 15.20
N SER A 238 1.09 -15.73 14.29
CA SER A 238 2.40 -15.62 13.65
C SER A 238 3.32 -14.68 14.42
N SER A 239 4.50 -15.18 14.83
CA SER A 239 5.53 -14.38 15.51
C SER A 239 5.96 -13.14 14.69
N ASN A 240 6.05 -13.28 13.37
CA ASN A 240 6.41 -12.17 12.48
C ASN A 240 5.36 -11.06 12.50
N PHE A 241 4.09 -11.43 12.54
CA PHE A 241 3.01 -10.45 12.61
C PHE A 241 2.95 -9.79 13.99
N ALA A 242 3.10 -10.55 15.07
CA ALA A 242 3.14 -10.00 16.42
C ALA A 242 4.29 -8.99 16.56
N PHE A 243 5.46 -9.30 15.99
CA PHE A 243 6.60 -8.39 15.95
C PHE A 243 6.29 -7.10 15.16
N ASP A 244 5.72 -7.24 13.96
CA ASP A 244 5.34 -6.10 13.10
C ASP A 244 4.24 -5.23 13.73
N PHE A 245 3.33 -5.87 14.46
CA PHE A 245 2.29 -5.20 15.20
C PHE A 245 2.85 -4.36 16.35
N ILE A 246 3.74 -4.92 17.18
CA ILE A 246 4.39 -4.18 18.28
C ILE A 246 5.19 -3.01 17.71
N ARG A 247 5.92 -3.23 16.60
CA ARG A 247 6.64 -2.18 15.88
C ARG A 247 5.70 -1.04 15.46
N LYS A 248 4.56 -1.35 14.87
CA LYS A 248 3.54 -0.37 14.47
C LYS A 248 2.91 0.35 15.66
N THR A 249 2.75 -0.33 16.80
CA THR A 249 2.26 0.27 18.04
C THR A 249 3.25 1.31 18.58
N VAL A 250 4.54 0.98 18.59
CA VAL A 250 5.59 1.87 19.11
C VAL A 250 5.73 3.13 18.23
N PHE A 251 5.64 3.01 16.90
CA PHE A 251 5.82 4.13 15.98
C PHE A 251 4.53 4.80 15.53
N GLY A 252 3.38 4.17 15.66
CA GLY A 252 2.12 4.61 15.06
C GLY A 252 0.95 4.85 16.02
N ASN A 253 1.17 4.79 17.34
CA ASN A 253 0.09 4.91 18.35
C ASN A 253 -1.11 3.95 18.16
N LEU A 254 -0.91 2.81 17.53
CA LEU A 254 -1.91 1.75 17.51
C LEU A 254 -1.97 1.12 18.90
N GLY A 255 -3.16 1.00 19.51
CA GLY A 255 -3.35 0.50 20.88
C GLY A 255 -2.57 -0.78 21.19
N GLY A 256 -2.21 -0.97 22.45
CA GLY A 256 -1.18 -1.93 22.87
C GLY A 256 -1.58 -3.40 22.92
N LYS A 257 -2.85 -3.78 22.85
CA LYS A 257 -3.34 -5.16 22.98
C LYS A 257 -4.20 -5.58 21.81
N LEU A 258 -4.22 -6.89 21.52
CA LEU A 258 -5.10 -7.44 20.48
C LEU A 258 -6.57 -7.19 20.78
N GLU A 259 -6.96 -7.36 22.05
CA GLU A 259 -8.34 -7.14 22.51
C GLU A 259 -8.80 -5.72 22.16
N ASP A 260 -7.98 -4.71 22.45
CA ASP A 260 -8.29 -3.29 22.19
C ASP A 260 -8.56 -3.06 20.68
N ILE A 261 -7.78 -3.76 19.80
CA ILE A 261 -7.93 -3.62 18.35
C ILE A 261 -9.17 -4.34 17.83
N LEU A 262 -9.49 -5.49 18.39
CA LEU A 262 -10.71 -6.22 18.04
C LEU A 262 -11.94 -5.43 18.47
N GLU A 263 -11.93 -4.81 19.66
CA GLU A 263 -13.00 -3.91 20.10
C GLU A 263 -13.15 -2.70 19.15
N VAL A 264 -12.04 -2.09 18.75
CA VAL A 264 -12.05 -1.00 17.77
C VAL A 264 -12.59 -1.49 16.42
N ALA A 265 -12.24 -2.69 15.98
CA ALA A 265 -12.75 -3.28 14.74
C ALA A 265 -14.25 -3.55 14.80
N GLU A 266 -14.74 -4.02 15.95
CA GLU A 266 -16.18 -4.21 16.20
C GLU A 266 -16.95 -2.89 16.19
N ALA A 267 -16.35 -1.81 16.68
CA ALA A 267 -16.97 -0.49 16.73
C ALA A 267 -17.02 0.24 15.35
N VAL A 268 -16.40 -0.32 14.30
CA VAL A 268 -16.47 0.27 12.95
C VAL A 268 -17.84 0.06 12.34
N SER A 269 -18.48 1.14 11.88
CA SER A 269 -19.77 1.16 11.23
C SER A 269 -19.70 1.29 9.71
N VAL A 270 -20.80 1.00 9.03
CA VAL A 270 -20.94 1.24 7.57
C VAL A 270 -20.79 2.72 7.24
N ASP A 271 -21.27 3.61 8.13
CA ASP A 271 -21.15 5.06 7.95
C ASP A 271 -19.69 5.52 7.96
N ASP A 272 -18.86 4.92 8.83
CA ASP A 272 -17.42 5.22 8.84
C ASP A 272 -16.75 4.80 7.52
N ALA A 273 -17.14 3.66 6.97
CA ALA A 273 -16.67 3.19 5.68
C ALA A 273 -17.13 4.10 4.53
N ASN A 274 -18.40 4.51 4.53
CA ASN A 274 -18.95 5.41 3.50
C ASN A 274 -18.29 6.81 3.55
N LYS A 275 -17.94 7.33 4.72
CA LYS A 275 -17.16 8.58 4.85
C LYS A 275 -15.79 8.47 4.18
N ILE A 276 -15.11 7.32 4.37
CA ILE A 276 -13.81 7.08 3.74
C ILE A 276 -13.95 6.99 2.22
N LEU A 277 -14.95 6.25 1.73
CA LEU A 277 -15.22 6.12 0.31
C LEU A 277 -15.53 7.48 -0.33
N LYS A 278 -16.37 8.29 0.31
CA LYS A 278 -16.67 9.66 -0.14
C LYS A 278 -15.42 10.51 -0.24
N LYS A 279 -14.58 10.52 0.80
CA LYS A 279 -13.31 11.26 0.80
C LYS A 279 -12.35 10.76 -0.28
N ALA A 280 -12.34 9.45 -0.55
CA ALA A 280 -11.53 8.85 -1.60
C ALA A 280 -11.98 9.28 -3.00
N LYS A 281 -13.30 9.40 -3.25
CA LYS A 281 -13.86 9.90 -4.52
C LYS A 281 -13.54 11.37 -4.77
N GLU A 282 -13.58 12.19 -3.75
CA GLU A 282 -13.25 13.61 -3.83
C GLU A 282 -11.74 13.86 -4.04
N GLY A 283 -10.92 12.84 -3.77
CA GLY A 283 -9.47 12.89 -3.92
C GLY A 283 -8.99 12.63 -5.34
N ALA A 284 -7.76 13.05 -5.60
CA ALA A 284 -7.10 12.70 -6.85
C ALA A 284 -6.78 11.19 -6.90
N VAL A 285 -6.79 10.59 -8.08
CA VAL A 285 -6.33 9.22 -8.30
C VAL A 285 -4.88 9.23 -8.77
N SER A 286 -4.12 8.23 -8.38
CA SER A 286 -2.79 7.97 -8.94
C SER A 286 -2.78 6.66 -9.70
N MET A 287 -2.09 6.65 -10.83
CA MET A 287 -1.91 5.47 -11.66
C MET A 287 -0.44 5.23 -12.00
N VAL A 288 -0.07 3.97 -12.02
CA VAL A 288 1.22 3.51 -12.56
C VAL A 288 0.95 2.36 -13.50
N ALA A 289 1.46 2.43 -14.71
CA ALA A 289 1.34 1.37 -15.69
C ALA A 289 2.72 0.95 -16.19
N VAL A 290 2.99 -0.36 -16.19
CA VAL A 290 4.29 -0.95 -16.56
C VAL A 290 4.07 -2.17 -17.43
N GLY A 291 4.81 -2.30 -18.52
CA GLY A 291 4.72 -3.43 -19.46
C GLY A 291 4.17 -3.02 -20.82
N ASP A 292 3.42 -3.88 -21.47
CA ASP A 292 2.74 -3.57 -22.74
C ASP A 292 1.52 -2.69 -22.48
N LEU A 293 1.63 -1.40 -22.80
CA LEU A 293 0.67 -0.36 -22.45
C LEU A 293 -0.32 0.00 -23.57
N ARG A 294 -0.36 -0.77 -24.68
CA ARG A 294 -1.21 -0.44 -25.85
C ARG A 294 -2.70 -0.29 -25.55
N ASN A 295 -3.20 -1.12 -24.63
CA ASN A 295 -4.61 -1.14 -24.22
C ASN A 295 -4.84 -0.58 -22.82
N VAL A 296 -3.86 0.13 -22.25
CA VAL A 296 -4.01 0.75 -20.94
C VAL A 296 -4.50 2.19 -21.11
N PRO A 297 -5.72 2.53 -20.65
CA PRO A 297 -6.26 3.89 -20.75
C PRO A 297 -5.38 4.87 -19.97
N TYR A 298 -5.47 6.16 -20.33
CA TYR A 298 -4.78 7.21 -19.59
C TYR A 298 -5.55 7.58 -18.32
N LEU A 299 -4.86 8.21 -17.36
CA LEU A 299 -5.46 8.58 -16.09
C LEU A 299 -6.62 9.58 -16.23
N ASP A 300 -6.58 10.48 -17.20
CA ASP A 300 -7.66 11.43 -17.50
C ASP A 300 -8.91 10.71 -18.02
N GLU A 301 -8.76 9.70 -18.86
CA GLU A 301 -9.86 8.84 -19.31
C GLU A 301 -10.49 8.12 -18.12
N LEU A 302 -9.68 7.49 -17.28
CA LEU A 302 -10.13 6.81 -16.07
C LEU A 302 -10.77 7.76 -15.05
N SER A 303 -10.20 8.94 -14.84
CA SER A 303 -10.77 9.93 -13.92
C SER A 303 -12.12 10.48 -14.40
N GLY A 304 -12.33 10.51 -15.72
CA GLY A 304 -13.64 10.79 -16.30
C GLY A 304 -14.74 9.83 -15.87
N LEU A 305 -14.39 8.57 -15.56
CA LEU A 305 -15.33 7.57 -15.04
C LEU A 305 -15.79 7.88 -13.61
N LEU A 306 -14.94 8.51 -12.79
CA LEU A 306 -15.32 8.93 -11.43
C LEU A 306 -16.38 10.04 -11.44
N THR A 307 -16.33 10.91 -12.43
CA THR A 307 -17.23 12.07 -12.54
C THR A 307 -18.52 11.77 -13.33
N LYS A 308 -18.50 10.82 -14.25
CA LYS A 308 -19.66 10.47 -15.11
C LYS A 308 -20.72 9.63 -14.43
N ARG A 309 -20.39 8.93 -13.34
CA ARG A 309 -21.29 7.94 -12.70
C ARG A 309 -22.21 8.48 -11.59
N GLU A 310 -22.48 9.74 -11.54
CA GLU A 310 -23.69 10.17 -10.82
C GLU A 310 -25.00 9.62 -11.46
N LYS A 311 -24.94 8.87 -12.59
CA LYS A 311 -26.14 8.52 -13.39
C LYS A 311 -26.27 7.09 -13.92
N GLU A 312 -25.27 6.18 -13.82
CA GLU A 312 -25.40 4.83 -14.40
C GLU A 312 -24.76 3.71 -13.53
N GLU A 313 -25.42 2.54 -13.48
CA GLU A 313 -24.94 1.31 -12.80
C GLU A 313 -23.65 0.76 -13.40
N VAL A 314 -22.82 0.09 -12.59
CA VAL A 314 -21.57 -0.53 -13.02
C VAL A 314 -21.85 -1.52 -14.15
N PRO A 315 -21.34 -1.34 -15.38
CA PRO A 315 -21.53 -2.33 -16.43
C PRO A 315 -20.86 -3.65 -16.03
N GLU A 316 -21.62 -4.73 -16.05
CA GLU A 316 -21.05 -6.08 -16.03
C GLU A 316 -20.28 -6.28 -17.33
N ILE A 317 -19.00 -6.58 -17.24
CA ILE A 317 -18.18 -6.92 -18.41
C ILE A 317 -18.66 -8.29 -18.89
N SER A 318 -19.25 -8.33 -20.09
CA SER A 318 -19.69 -9.59 -20.70
C SER A 318 -18.53 -10.32 -21.37
N ALA A 319 -18.71 -11.63 -21.59
CA ALA A 319 -17.72 -12.43 -22.31
C ALA A 319 -17.52 -11.95 -23.77
N ASP A 320 -18.46 -11.18 -24.30
CA ASP A 320 -18.46 -10.67 -25.67
C ASP A 320 -17.58 -9.41 -25.85
N ASP A 321 -17.13 -8.78 -24.75
CA ASP A 321 -16.24 -7.62 -24.77
C ASP A 321 -14.75 -8.00 -24.94
N VAL A 322 -14.46 -9.28 -25.16
CA VAL A 322 -13.09 -9.87 -25.22
C VAL A 322 -12.75 -10.41 -26.63
N GLU A 323 -13.46 -10.03 -27.69
CA GLU A 323 -13.08 -10.37 -29.08
C GLU A 323 -12.04 -9.42 -29.70
#